data_af8edd3c6b1c0e8dad593a5c2b358860
#
_entry.id   af8edd3c6b1c0e8dad593a5c2b358860
#
_cell.length_a   1.000
_cell.length_b   1.000
_cell.length_c   1.000
_cell.angle_alpha   90.00
_cell.angle_beta   90.00
_cell.angle_gamma   90.00
#
_symmetry.space_group_name_H-M   'P 1'
#
loop_
_entity.id
_entity.type
_entity.pdbx_description
1 polymer ?
#
loop_
_entity_poly.entity_id
_entity_poly.type
_entity_poly.pdbx_seq_one_letter_code
_entity_poly.pdbx_strand_id
1 'polypeptide(L)'
;MSAIVSIALIATGLVQAEAAAASTVTPTPEPTSTSTTAPVAPQDTPAPPADAPVTDGSSDPVDPVDPGGFQAADPFVTPDSSTEELTAQADAQEKLQSQVPEHNSLSPFVSPLAASGFDPGFIISDELFYDGNAANADSVQNFLNAMLTSCRAGYVCLKDYSTMTTSRPASAMCNAYNGGGVESAATIIYKVGVACGISQKAMLVLLQKEQSLITDSWPSARQYAAATGYACPDTADCDANYAGFYNQVYWAAYQFKRYGNPPGTSNFFTWYPVGGNSSIRFSPNAACGSSNVVVRNKATAALYYYTPYQPNQAAINGNPDTCSAFGNLNFYTLYKNWFGPVPMGPPVAPVGAYEKATATGGTLALTGWAADASSLSTSNQVKIDVYLPNGSNTTAYSTASVPRPELNVAVPGLGVNHGYSWSMPITQKGKYVTCVTSMPLPGNPAPGTVLGCTTQTYTPVSIAPIGAYEKATATNGTLALSGWAADATSLSSSNQVKIDVYLPNGTNTTISTTASVPRPELNVAVPGLGVNHGYSWSMPITTKGKYITCVTSMPLAGNAAPGTVLGCTTQTY
;
A
#
# COMPACT_ATOMS: atom_id res chain seq x y z
N MET A 1 -31.04 -5.31 -11.31
CA MET A 1 -31.38 -6.66 -10.83
C MET A 1 -30.51 -7.66 -11.56
N SER A 2 -29.88 -8.57 -10.80
CA SER A 2 -29.07 -9.72 -11.26
C SER A 2 -27.67 -9.41 -11.77
N ALA A 3 -26.69 -9.54 -10.89
CA ALA A 3 -25.47 -10.34 -11.03
C ALA A 3 -24.53 -10.11 -9.84
N ILE A 4 -24.97 -10.51 -8.64
CA ILE A 4 -24.09 -10.66 -7.47
C ILE A 4 -24.48 -11.98 -6.81
N VAL A 5 -24.06 -13.07 -7.39
CA VAL A 5 -24.01 -14.39 -6.72
C VAL A 5 -22.97 -15.20 -7.47
N SER A 6 -21.75 -15.30 -6.97
CA SER A 6 -20.86 -16.42 -7.33
C SER A 6 -19.51 -16.41 -6.59
N ILE A 7 -19.35 -15.78 -5.43
CA ILE A 7 -18.09 -15.90 -4.64
C ILE A 7 -18.31 -16.55 -3.26
N ALA A 8 -19.53 -16.87 -2.88
CA ALA A 8 -19.85 -17.40 -1.54
C ALA A 8 -19.85 -18.93 -1.40
N LEU A 9 -19.40 -19.71 -2.37
CA LEU A 9 -19.59 -21.18 -2.39
C LEU A 9 -18.30 -22.03 -2.39
N ILE A 10 -17.15 -21.48 -2.03
CA ILE A 10 -15.89 -22.28 -1.96
C ILE A 10 -15.37 -22.49 -0.52
N ALA A 11 -16.05 -22.00 0.50
CA ALA A 11 -15.56 -22.08 1.89
C ALA A 11 -16.16 -23.20 2.76
N THR A 12 -16.96 -24.15 2.22
CA THR A 12 -17.62 -25.18 3.04
C THR A 12 -17.34 -26.64 2.65
N GLY A 13 -16.24 -26.92 2.00
CA GLY A 13 -15.96 -28.27 1.48
C GLY A 13 -14.69 -28.96 1.97
N LEU A 14 -14.28 -28.81 3.23
CA LEU A 14 -13.11 -29.52 3.76
C LEU A 14 -13.25 -29.85 5.25
N VAL A 15 -14.24 -30.67 5.61
CA VAL A 15 -14.19 -31.52 6.82
C VAL A 15 -15.04 -32.77 6.53
N GLN A 16 -14.38 -33.84 6.20
CA GLN A 16 -14.63 -35.22 6.63
C GLN A 16 -13.84 -36.17 5.74
N ALA A 17 -12.82 -36.78 6.26
CA ALA A 17 -12.25 -38.02 5.80
C ALA A 17 -12.05 -38.91 7.02
N GLU A 18 -12.99 -39.79 7.27
CA GLU A 18 -12.77 -40.95 8.13
C GLU A 18 -12.23 -42.13 7.30
N ALA A 19 -11.39 -42.89 7.97
CA ALA A 19 -10.64 -44.01 7.44
C ALA A 19 -11.50 -45.27 7.27
N ALA A 20 -11.23 -46.06 6.24
CA ALA A 20 -11.43 -47.52 6.25
C ALA A 20 -10.61 -48.25 5.16
N ALA A 21 -9.64 -48.98 5.67
CA ALA A 21 -9.20 -50.35 5.32
C ALA A 21 -8.91 -50.81 3.87
N ALA A 22 -7.75 -51.42 3.79
CA ALA A 22 -7.05 -52.09 2.74
C ALA A 22 -7.79 -53.28 2.10
N SER A 23 -7.49 -53.55 0.81
CA SER A 23 -7.27 -54.90 0.28
C SER A 23 -6.46 -54.90 -1.02
N THR A 24 -5.48 -55.73 -1.03
CA THR A 24 -4.48 -56.14 -2.03
C THR A 24 -5.08 -56.71 -3.33
N VAL A 25 -4.39 -56.51 -4.47
CA VAL A 25 -3.90 -57.58 -5.39
C VAL A 25 -3.16 -56.98 -6.60
N THR A 26 -1.96 -57.45 -6.85
CA THR A 26 -1.07 -57.33 -8.03
C THR A 26 -1.36 -58.41 -9.08
N PRO A 27 -0.72 -58.60 -10.28
CA PRO A 27 0.21 -57.75 -11.08
C PRO A 27 -0.05 -57.76 -12.62
N THR A 28 0.66 -56.87 -13.33
CA THR A 28 1.26 -56.79 -14.68
C THR A 28 0.92 -57.82 -15.79
N PRO A 29 0.94 -57.49 -17.15
CA PRO A 29 2.15 -57.02 -17.87
C PRO A 29 1.95 -55.94 -18.95
N GLU A 30 3.04 -55.29 -19.31
CA GLU A 30 3.31 -54.57 -20.55
C GLU A 30 3.24 -55.49 -21.79
N PRO A 31 2.98 -55.02 -23.06
CA PRO A 31 3.97 -54.31 -23.83
C PRO A 31 3.48 -53.33 -24.94
N THR A 32 4.44 -52.64 -25.53
CA THR A 32 4.60 -52.13 -26.89
C THR A 32 4.23 -50.67 -27.18
N SER A 33 5.27 -49.99 -27.53
CA SER A 33 5.42 -48.69 -28.17
C SER A 33 4.55 -48.49 -29.43
N THR A 34 3.91 -47.33 -29.51
CA THR A 34 3.69 -46.61 -30.76
C THR A 34 3.85 -45.10 -30.56
N SER A 35 4.74 -44.56 -31.32
CA SER A 35 5.06 -43.13 -31.48
C SER A 35 3.78 -42.38 -31.89
N THR A 36 3.40 -41.38 -31.09
CA THR A 36 2.50 -40.32 -31.56
C THR A 36 2.97 -38.97 -30.97
N THR A 37 3.18 -38.07 -31.89
CA THR A 37 3.60 -36.68 -31.74
C THR A 37 2.95 -35.98 -30.56
N ALA A 38 3.76 -35.36 -29.71
CA ALA A 38 3.37 -34.45 -28.65
C ALA A 38 2.65 -33.22 -29.22
N PRO A 39 1.61 -32.71 -28.56
CA PRO A 39 1.06 -31.40 -28.87
C PRO A 39 2.06 -30.33 -28.41
N VAL A 40 2.33 -29.38 -29.30
CA VAL A 40 3.11 -28.19 -29.05
C VAL A 40 2.48 -27.41 -27.91
N ALA A 41 3.25 -27.12 -26.87
CA ALA A 41 2.89 -26.21 -25.82
C ALA A 41 2.60 -24.81 -26.39
N PRO A 42 1.68 -24.04 -25.82
CA PRO A 42 1.47 -22.66 -26.22
C PRO A 42 2.78 -21.88 -25.98
N GLN A 43 3.25 -21.21 -27.00
CA GLN A 43 4.38 -20.31 -26.90
C GLN A 43 4.05 -19.19 -25.93
N ASP A 44 4.94 -18.98 -24.98
CA ASP A 44 4.99 -17.83 -24.10
C ASP A 44 4.84 -16.54 -24.89
N THR A 45 3.87 -15.74 -24.52
CA THR A 45 3.78 -14.34 -24.94
C THR A 45 5.04 -13.64 -24.44
N PRO A 46 5.79 -12.93 -25.30
CA PRO A 46 6.98 -12.21 -24.85
C PRO A 46 6.59 -11.18 -23.81
N ALA A 47 7.27 -11.23 -22.67
CA ALA A 47 7.31 -10.12 -21.71
C ALA A 47 7.74 -8.84 -22.45
N PRO A 48 7.25 -7.66 -22.03
CA PRO A 48 7.70 -6.41 -22.60
C PRO A 48 9.23 -6.31 -22.48
N PRO A 49 9.94 -5.80 -23.49
CA PRO A 49 11.39 -5.75 -23.48
C PRO A 49 11.89 -4.98 -22.26
N ALA A 50 12.69 -5.66 -21.44
CA ALA A 50 13.55 -5.03 -20.46
C ALA A 50 14.72 -4.39 -21.20
N ASP A 51 15.12 -3.21 -20.73
CA ASP A 51 16.36 -2.51 -21.02
C ASP A 51 16.37 -1.51 -22.18
N ALA A 52 16.12 -0.25 -21.76
CA ALA A 52 16.90 0.88 -22.26
C ALA A 52 17.50 1.61 -21.05
N PRO A 53 18.78 2.01 -21.05
CA PRO A 53 19.39 2.73 -19.95
C PRO A 53 18.76 4.13 -19.85
N VAL A 54 18.13 4.40 -18.73
CA VAL A 54 17.53 5.71 -18.42
C VAL A 54 18.59 6.56 -17.75
N THR A 55 18.96 7.67 -18.34
CA THR A 55 19.67 8.75 -17.69
C THR A 55 18.66 9.60 -16.89
N ASP A 56 19.06 9.97 -15.69
CA ASP A 56 18.34 10.73 -14.68
C ASP A 56 17.80 12.06 -15.24
N GLY A 57 16.49 12.15 -15.38
CA GLY A 57 15.76 13.33 -15.85
C GLY A 57 14.27 13.02 -15.94
N SER A 58 13.46 13.74 -15.22
CA SER A 58 12.02 13.54 -15.06
C SER A 58 11.20 13.79 -16.31
N SER A 59 11.31 12.92 -17.28
CA SER A 59 10.41 12.86 -18.41
C SER A 59 9.90 11.43 -18.58
N ASP A 60 8.62 11.32 -18.84
CA ASP A 60 7.96 10.03 -19.03
C ASP A 60 8.47 9.35 -20.30
N PRO A 61 8.69 8.01 -20.30
CA PRO A 61 9.09 7.30 -21.49
C PRO A 61 8.02 7.46 -22.57
N VAL A 62 8.49 7.76 -23.79
CA VAL A 62 7.62 7.80 -24.97
C VAL A 62 6.93 6.46 -25.11
N ASP A 63 5.63 6.52 -25.34
CA ASP A 63 4.82 5.37 -25.69
C ASP A 63 5.52 4.53 -26.77
N PRO A 64 5.64 3.20 -26.63
CA PRO A 64 6.12 2.38 -27.72
C PRO A 64 5.25 2.66 -28.94
N VAL A 65 5.88 3.08 -30.02
CA VAL A 65 5.21 3.35 -31.31
C VAL A 65 4.31 2.16 -31.62
N ASP A 66 3.02 2.41 -31.80
CA ASP A 66 2.05 1.38 -32.19
C ASP A 66 2.58 0.66 -33.46
N PRO A 67 3.01 -0.62 -33.38
CA PRO A 67 3.50 -1.34 -34.53
C PRO A 67 2.43 -1.52 -35.62
N GLY A 68 1.16 -1.18 -35.35
CA GLY A 68 0.10 -1.08 -36.33
C GLY A 68 0.24 0.10 -37.29
N GLY A 69 1.32 0.89 -37.17
CA GLY A 69 1.66 1.90 -38.18
C GLY A 69 0.64 3.05 -38.26
N PHE A 70 -0.01 3.37 -37.18
CA PHE A 70 -1.05 4.41 -37.18
C PHE A 70 -0.50 5.79 -37.58
N GLN A 71 0.80 6.03 -37.39
CA GLN A 71 1.48 7.23 -37.87
C GLN A 71 1.74 7.23 -39.38
N ALA A 72 1.83 6.05 -40.00
CA ALA A 72 2.10 5.93 -41.46
C ALA A 72 0.80 5.85 -42.29
N ALA A 73 -0.34 5.66 -41.69
CA ALA A 73 -1.62 5.42 -42.38
C ALA A 73 -2.67 6.54 -42.19
N ASP A 74 -2.35 7.63 -41.48
CA ASP A 74 -3.24 8.80 -41.46
C ASP A 74 -2.88 9.70 -42.65
N PRO A 75 -3.65 9.64 -43.77
CA PRO A 75 -3.37 10.43 -44.98
C PRO A 75 -3.54 11.93 -44.75
N PHE A 76 -3.92 12.35 -43.54
CA PHE A 76 -4.18 13.75 -43.20
C PHE A 76 -3.06 14.37 -42.36
N VAL A 77 -2.02 13.64 -41.96
CA VAL A 77 -0.80 14.20 -41.38
C VAL A 77 0.11 14.63 -42.51
N THR A 78 -0.25 15.63 -43.26
CA THR A 78 0.71 16.36 -44.08
C THR A 78 1.45 17.35 -43.19
N PRO A 79 2.76 17.59 -43.46
CA PRO A 79 3.46 18.70 -42.81
C PRO A 79 2.63 19.95 -43.03
N ASP A 80 2.10 20.47 -41.96
CA ASP A 80 1.23 21.62 -41.96
C ASP A 80 2.09 22.88 -42.15
N SER A 81 1.71 23.78 -43.04
CA SER A 81 2.35 25.09 -43.19
C SER A 81 2.36 25.87 -41.88
N SER A 82 1.42 25.58 -40.96
CA SER A 82 1.42 26.13 -39.59
C SER A 82 2.57 25.63 -38.72
N THR A 83 3.17 24.49 -39.02
CA THR A 83 4.33 23.97 -38.26
C THR A 83 5.56 24.85 -38.46
N GLU A 84 5.80 25.37 -39.68
CA GLU A 84 6.87 26.33 -39.96
C GLU A 84 6.65 27.65 -39.22
N GLU A 85 5.40 28.14 -39.17
CA GLU A 85 5.05 29.36 -38.41
C GLU A 85 5.21 29.16 -36.91
N LEU A 86 4.82 28.00 -36.36
CA LEU A 86 4.99 27.65 -34.96
C LEU A 86 6.46 27.53 -34.60
N THR A 87 7.28 26.94 -35.49
CA THR A 87 8.73 26.86 -35.32
C THR A 87 9.36 28.23 -35.36
N ALA A 88 8.95 29.10 -36.27
CA ALA A 88 9.43 30.48 -36.35
C ALA A 88 9.06 31.32 -35.10
N GLN A 89 7.87 31.11 -34.54
CA GLN A 89 7.49 31.73 -33.25
C GLN A 89 8.31 31.18 -32.09
N ALA A 90 8.56 29.88 -32.06
CA ALA A 90 9.41 29.22 -31.06
C ALA A 90 10.84 29.78 -31.13
N ASP A 91 11.43 29.87 -32.32
CA ASP A 91 12.76 30.43 -32.55
C ASP A 91 12.84 31.92 -32.17
N ALA A 92 11.80 32.70 -32.44
CA ALA A 92 11.72 34.08 -32.04
C ALA A 92 11.66 34.25 -30.52
N GLN A 93 10.91 33.38 -29.83
CA GLN A 93 10.79 33.34 -28.38
C GLN A 93 12.11 32.91 -27.73
N GLU A 94 12.79 31.89 -28.29
CA GLU A 94 14.10 31.44 -27.84
C GLU A 94 15.16 32.51 -27.97
N LYS A 95 15.16 33.27 -29.07
CA LYS A 95 16.04 34.40 -29.31
C LYS A 95 15.85 35.53 -28.29
N LEU A 96 14.60 35.80 -27.88
CA LEU A 96 14.30 36.73 -26.80
C LEU A 96 14.79 36.20 -25.45
N GLN A 97 14.68 34.91 -25.22
CA GLN A 97 15.09 34.25 -23.98
C GLN A 97 16.60 34.15 -23.83
N SER A 98 17.35 33.96 -24.92
CA SER A 98 18.84 33.93 -24.90
C SER A 98 19.48 35.23 -24.41
N GLN A 99 18.70 36.29 -24.32
CA GLN A 99 19.13 37.61 -23.76
C GLN A 99 18.90 37.73 -22.25
N VAL A 100 18.39 36.70 -21.57
CA VAL A 100 18.09 36.65 -20.13
C VAL A 100 18.87 35.49 -19.51
N PRO A 101 19.45 35.63 -18.27
CA PRO A 101 20.18 34.55 -17.61
C PRO A 101 19.34 33.25 -17.55
N GLU A 102 19.97 32.13 -17.90
CA GLU A 102 19.34 30.80 -17.84
C GLU A 102 18.73 30.54 -16.46
N HIS A 103 17.46 30.20 -16.45
CA HIS A 103 16.81 29.62 -15.31
C HIS A 103 16.92 28.09 -15.42
N ASN A 104 17.60 27.48 -14.46
CA ASN A 104 17.47 26.05 -14.27
C ASN A 104 15.99 25.78 -13.91
N SER A 105 15.23 25.36 -14.91
CA SER A 105 13.83 24.98 -14.75
C SER A 105 13.74 23.64 -14.01
N LEU A 106 14.07 23.68 -12.72
CA LEU A 106 13.42 22.78 -11.80
C LEU A 106 11.98 23.31 -11.71
N SER A 107 11.06 22.59 -12.32
CA SER A 107 9.62 22.77 -12.17
C SER A 107 9.33 23.19 -10.72
N PRO A 108 8.55 24.23 -10.47
CA PRO A 108 8.11 24.50 -9.11
C PRO A 108 7.28 23.28 -8.70
N PHE A 109 7.94 22.36 -8.03
CA PHE A 109 7.29 21.23 -7.40
C PHE A 109 6.13 21.77 -6.59
N VAL A 110 4.95 21.27 -6.84
CA VAL A 110 3.98 21.22 -5.76
C VAL A 110 4.74 20.60 -4.61
N SER A 111 5.02 21.38 -3.55
CA SER A 111 5.63 20.85 -2.33
C SER A 111 5.00 19.51 -2.03
N PRO A 112 5.76 18.50 -1.60
CA PRO A 112 5.22 17.18 -1.31
C PRO A 112 4.25 17.30 -0.13
N LEU A 113 3.04 17.76 -0.42
CA LEU A 113 1.89 17.67 0.47
C LEU A 113 1.42 16.22 0.35
N ALA A 114 1.31 15.55 1.49
CA ALA A 114 0.72 14.23 1.55
C ALA A 114 -0.57 14.20 0.71
N ALA A 115 -0.60 13.36 -0.32
CA ALA A 115 -1.72 13.26 -1.24
C ALA A 115 -2.79 12.34 -0.67
N SER A 116 -3.46 12.81 0.39
CA SER A 116 -4.55 12.05 1.01
C SER A 116 -5.66 11.77 0.00
N GLY A 117 -6.03 10.49 -0.13
CA GLY A 117 -7.09 10.04 -1.01
C GLY A 117 -6.64 9.69 -2.43
N PHE A 118 -5.33 9.67 -2.73
CA PHE A 118 -4.83 9.09 -3.98
C PHE A 118 -5.10 7.59 -4.01
N ASP A 119 -5.69 7.12 -5.10
CA ASP A 119 -6.02 5.73 -5.35
C ASP A 119 -5.39 5.31 -6.68
N PRO A 120 -4.37 4.44 -6.67
CA PRO A 120 -3.69 4.03 -7.90
C PRO A 120 -4.61 3.30 -8.87
N GLY A 121 -5.68 2.64 -8.40
CA GLY A 121 -6.68 1.99 -9.25
C GLY A 121 -7.77 2.94 -9.80
N PHE A 122 -7.83 4.18 -9.32
CA PHE A 122 -8.86 5.15 -9.72
C PHE A 122 -8.38 6.60 -9.55
N ILE A 123 -7.50 7.04 -10.44
CA ILE A 123 -6.86 8.36 -10.37
C ILE A 123 -7.84 9.50 -10.63
N ILE A 124 -8.73 9.30 -11.59
CA ILE A 124 -9.81 10.24 -11.96
C ILE A 124 -10.97 9.45 -12.58
N SER A 125 -12.21 9.92 -12.43
CA SER A 125 -13.35 9.24 -13.05
C SER A 125 -13.42 9.50 -14.56
N ASP A 126 -14.05 8.57 -15.30
CA ASP A 126 -14.26 8.71 -16.74
C ASP A 126 -15.09 9.96 -17.08
N GLU A 127 -16.10 10.28 -16.24
CA GLU A 127 -16.95 11.45 -16.40
C GLU A 127 -16.19 12.76 -16.27
N LEU A 128 -15.18 12.84 -15.40
CA LEU A 128 -14.36 14.04 -15.26
C LEU A 128 -13.29 14.16 -16.34
N PHE A 129 -12.74 13.02 -16.79
CA PHE A 129 -11.65 13.00 -17.76
C PHE A 129 -12.13 13.15 -19.20
N TYR A 130 -13.25 12.51 -19.56
CA TYR A 130 -13.80 12.48 -20.92
C TYR A 130 -14.96 13.47 -21.14
N ASP A 131 -15.10 14.48 -20.27
CA ASP A 131 -16.06 15.58 -20.47
C ASP A 131 -15.48 16.69 -21.36
N GLY A 132 -15.63 16.56 -22.67
CA GLY A 132 -15.19 17.59 -23.63
C GLY A 132 -15.91 18.94 -23.52
N ASN A 133 -16.87 19.09 -22.62
CA ASN A 133 -17.59 20.31 -22.32
C ASN A 133 -17.39 20.82 -20.88
N ALA A 134 -16.34 20.33 -20.18
CA ALA A 134 -16.05 20.68 -18.79
C ALA A 134 -15.80 22.18 -18.56
N ALA A 135 -15.37 22.91 -19.59
CA ALA A 135 -15.19 24.37 -19.57
C ALA A 135 -15.29 24.94 -21.00
N ASN A 136 -15.87 26.14 -21.16
CA ASN A 136 -15.80 26.89 -22.41
C ASN A 136 -14.52 27.74 -22.50
N ALA A 137 -14.25 28.37 -23.64
CA ALA A 137 -13.04 29.16 -23.86
C ALA A 137 -12.88 30.31 -22.85
N ASP A 138 -13.97 30.99 -22.50
CA ASP A 138 -13.93 32.08 -21.51
C ASP A 138 -13.58 31.55 -20.10
N SER A 139 -14.11 30.38 -19.73
CA SER A 139 -13.82 29.75 -18.46
C SER A 139 -12.35 29.31 -18.37
N VAL A 140 -11.79 28.77 -19.46
CA VAL A 140 -10.37 28.44 -19.56
C VAL A 140 -9.52 29.71 -19.45
N GLN A 141 -9.86 30.77 -20.18
CA GLN A 141 -9.16 32.05 -20.13
C GLN A 141 -9.16 32.67 -18.72
N ASN A 142 -10.34 32.69 -18.08
CA ASN A 142 -10.48 33.19 -16.71
C ASN A 142 -9.66 32.38 -15.73
N PHE A 143 -9.59 31.05 -15.89
CA PHE A 143 -8.74 30.21 -15.07
C PHE A 143 -7.26 30.54 -15.27
N LEU A 144 -6.78 30.67 -16.52
CA LEU A 144 -5.39 31.04 -16.81
C LEU A 144 -5.03 32.40 -16.20
N ASN A 145 -5.92 33.40 -16.32
CA ASN A 145 -5.73 34.72 -15.74
C ASN A 145 -5.68 34.71 -14.20
N ALA A 146 -6.45 33.82 -13.56
CA ALA A 146 -6.46 33.66 -12.11
C ALA A 146 -5.19 32.97 -11.60
N MET A 147 -4.63 32.02 -12.39
CA MET A 147 -3.43 31.29 -12.00
C MET A 147 -2.14 32.09 -12.13
N LEU A 148 -2.10 33.04 -13.06
CA LEU A 148 -0.93 33.90 -13.30
C LEU A 148 -1.36 35.34 -13.57
N THR A 149 -1.04 36.25 -12.65
CA THR A 149 -1.47 37.66 -12.77
C THR A 149 -0.62 38.44 -13.78
N SER A 150 0.67 38.18 -13.85
CA SER A 150 1.58 38.91 -14.74
C SER A 150 2.66 38.00 -15.30
N CYS A 151 2.97 38.20 -16.56
CA CYS A 151 4.08 37.59 -17.25
C CYS A 151 5.35 38.44 -17.08
N ARG A 152 6.52 37.83 -17.01
CA ARG A 152 7.79 38.55 -16.99
C ARG A 152 7.98 39.32 -18.30
N ALA A 153 8.54 40.51 -18.22
CA ALA A 153 8.80 41.33 -19.41
C ALA A 153 9.67 40.59 -20.41
N GLY A 154 9.26 40.58 -21.68
CA GLY A 154 9.92 39.89 -22.78
C GLY A 154 9.46 38.44 -23.00
N TYR A 155 8.53 37.93 -22.20
CA TYR A 155 7.93 36.60 -22.37
C TYR A 155 6.45 36.68 -22.68
N VAL A 156 5.92 35.64 -23.30
CA VAL A 156 4.48 35.46 -23.56
C VAL A 156 4.01 34.24 -22.77
N CYS A 157 3.25 34.46 -21.71
CA CYS A 157 2.73 33.38 -20.88
C CYS A 157 1.48 32.75 -21.52
N LEU A 158 1.13 31.54 -21.10
CA LEU A 158 0.04 30.78 -21.69
C LEU A 158 -1.28 31.56 -21.73
N LYS A 159 -1.58 32.37 -20.73
CA LYS A 159 -2.80 33.21 -20.70
C LYS A 159 -2.88 34.24 -21.82
N ASP A 160 -1.75 34.64 -22.38
CA ASP A 160 -1.61 35.64 -23.43
C ASP A 160 -1.16 35.04 -24.78
N TYR A 161 -0.90 33.71 -24.80
CA TYR A 161 -0.36 33.00 -25.94
C TYR A 161 -1.42 32.73 -27.00
N SER A 162 -1.04 32.96 -28.25
CA SER A 162 -1.87 32.65 -29.42
C SER A 162 -1.02 32.11 -30.54
N THR A 163 -1.54 31.20 -31.32
CA THR A 163 -0.81 30.61 -32.45
C THR A 163 -1.73 30.26 -33.59
N MET A 164 -1.16 30.04 -34.77
CA MET A 164 -1.89 29.56 -35.95
C MET A 164 -2.40 28.15 -35.71
N THR A 165 -3.59 27.85 -36.13
CA THR A 165 -4.20 26.53 -36.09
C THR A 165 -4.65 26.10 -37.48
N THR A 166 -4.81 24.80 -37.69
CA THR A 166 -5.33 24.23 -38.93
C THR A 166 -6.61 23.44 -38.68
N SER A 167 -7.44 23.35 -39.71
CA SER A 167 -8.61 22.47 -39.67
C SER A 167 -8.17 21.01 -39.79
N ARG A 168 -8.76 20.13 -38.97
CA ARG A 168 -8.56 18.69 -39.04
C ARG A 168 -9.90 17.99 -39.27
N PRO A 169 -9.96 17.00 -40.18
CA PRO A 169 -11.19 16.23 -40.40
C PRO A 169 -11.51 15.36 -39.20
N ALA A 170 -12.75 14.86 -39.12
CA ALA A 170 -13.13 13.87 -38.13
C ALA A 170 -12.36 12.55 -38.34
N SER A 171 -12.05 11.90 -37.25
CA SER A 171 -11.36 10.60 -37.19
C SER A 171 -12.06 9.66 -36.20
N ALA A 172 -11.53 8.46 -35.98
CA ALA A 172 -12.04 7.55 -34.95
C ALA A 172 -11.88 8.10 -33.52
N MET A 173 -10.89 8.98 -33.31
CA MET A 173 -10.58 9.55 -31.99
C MET A 173 -11.24 10.90 -31.75
N CYS A 174 -11.30 11.77 -32.75
CA CYS A 174 -11.76 13.15 -32.59
C CYS A 174 -12.77 13.51 -33.69
N ASN A 175 -13.75 14.31 -33.37
CA ASN A 175 -14.57 15.01 -34.35
C ASN A 175 -13.73 16.07 -35.09
N ALA A 176 -14.30 16.66 -36.16
CA ALA A 176 -13.61 17.71 -36.92
C ALA A 176 -13.23 18.90 -36.01
N TYR A 177 -12.01 19.39 -36.16
CA TYR A 177 -11.52 20.63 -35.56
C TYR A 177 -11.52 21.71 -36.63
N ASN A 178 -12.28 22.77 -36.43
CA ASN A 178 -12.36 23.91 -37.37
C ASN A 178 -11.34 24.98 -36.95
N GLY A 179 -10.15 24.92 -37.52
CA GLY A 179 -9.05 25.87 -37.38
C GLY A 179 -8.94 26.79 -38.60
N GLY A 180 -7.70 27.22 -38.90
CA GLY A 180 -7.38 28.04 -40.08
C GLY A 180 -7.16 29.51 -39.77
N GLY A 181 -6.88 29.86 -38.51
CA GLY A 181 -6.56 31.21 -38.07
C GLY A 181 -5.76 31.22 -36.78
N VAL A 182 -5.33 32.41 -36.35
CA VAL A 182 -4.68 32.59 -35.04
C VAL A 182 -5.72 32.43 -33.94
N GLU A 183 -5.48 31.51 -33.03
CA GLU A 183 -6.35 31.20 -31.89
C GLU A 183 -5.57 31.32 -30.57
N SER A 184 -6.24 31.81 -29.51
CA SER A 184 -5.64 31.85 -28.18
C SER A 184 -5.49 30.44 -27.60
N ALA A 185 -4.54 30.26 -26.70
CA ALA A 185 -4.37 28.99 -25.98
C ALA A 185 -5.68 28.50 -25.33
N ALA A 186 -6.46 29.40 -24.74
CA ALA A 186 -7.75 29.07 -24.17
C ALA A 186 -8.76 28.54 -25.21
N THR A 187 -8.79 29.16 -26.41
CA THR A 187 -9.64 28.70 -27.52
C THR A 187 -9.21 27.34 -28.04
N ILE A 188 -7.91 27.12 -28.18
CA ILE A 188 -7.33 25.83 -28.61
C ILE A 188 -7.72 24.72 -27.62
N ILE A 189 -7.46 24.91 -26.30
CA ILE A 189 -7.80 23.94 -25.24
C ILE A 189 -9.30 23.63 -25.28
N TYR A 190 -10.16 24.65 -25.41
CA TYR A 190 -11.59 24.44 -25.50
C TYR A 190 -11.98 23.62 -26.73
N LYS A 191 -11.55 24.03 -27.91
CA LYS A 191 -11.93 23.39 -29.17
C LYS A 191 -11.40 21.96 -29.31
N VAL A 192 -10.19 21.72 -28.87
CA VAL A 192 -9.61 20.35 -28.82
C VAL A 192 -10.40 19.48 -27.86
N GLY A 193 -10.73 20.00 -26.67
CA GLY A 193 -11.55 19.26 -25.71
C GLY A 193 -12.89 18.85 -26.29
N VAL A 194 -13.60 19.76 -26.96
CA VAL A 194 -14.89 19.47 -27.64
C VAL A 194 -14.68 18.45 -28.75
N ALA A 195 -13.68 18.65 -29.60
CA ALA A 195 -13.43 17.77 -30.75
C ALA A 195 -13.09 16.34 -30.32
N CYS A 196 -12.19 16.16 -29.36
CA CYS A 196 -11.70 14.86 -28.94
C CYS A 196 -12.47 14.26 -27.75
N GLY A 197 -13.39 15.00 -27.13
CA GLY A 197 -14.11 14.55 -25.93
C GLY A 197 -13.16 14.34 -24.74
N ILE A 198 -12.20 15.24 -24.56
CA ILE A 198 -11.28 15.26 -23.41
C ILE A 198 -11.51 16.53 -22.61
N SER A 199 -11.58 16.43 -21.30
CA SER A 199 -11.85 17.54 -20.40
C SER A 199 -10.80 18.65 -20.51
N GLN A 200 -11.24 19.89 -20.72
CA GLN A 200 -10.39 21.07 -20.70
C GLN A 200 -9.63 21.19 -19.37
N LYS A 201 -10.27 20.79 -18.26
CA LYS A 201 -9.65 20.75 -16.93
C LYS A 201 -8.51 19.73 -16.86
N ALA A 202 -8.71 18.53 -17.43
CA ALA A 202 -7.67 17.51 -17.52
C ALA A 202 -6.49 17.98 -18.38
N MET A 203 -6.75 18.65 -19.51
CA MET A 203 -5.69 19.23 -20.37
C MET A 203 -4.92 20.36 -19.69
N LEU A 204 -5.58 21.22 -18.91
CA LEU A 204 -4.89 22.24 -18.10
C LEU A 204 -3.95 21.61 -17.07
N VAL A 205 -4.39 20.54 -16.40
CA VAL A 205 -3.55 19.78 -15.48
C VAL A 205 -2.36 19.14 -16.20
N LEU A 206 -2.59 18.56 -17.39
CA LEU A 206 -1.53 17.98 -18.21
C LEU A 206 -0.46 19.03 -18.57
N LEU A 207 -0.85 20.18 -19.10
CA LEU A 207 0.04 21.28 -19.45
C LEU A 207 0.89 21.78 -18.26
N GLN A 208 0.30 21.80 -17.07
CA GLN A 208 1.05 22.12 -15.84
C GLN A 208 2.01 21.01 -15.45
N LYS A 209 1.54 19.76 -15.51
CA LYS A 209 2.33 18.59 -15.09
C LYS A 209 3.56 18.43 -15.98
N GLU A 210 3.41 18.60 -17.30
CA GLU A 210 4.49 18.35 -18.25
C GLU A 210 5.46 19.54 -18.37
N GLN A 211 4.96 20.75 -18.48
CA GLN A 211 5.78 21.92 -18.80
C GLN A 211 5.58 23.13 -17.88
N SER A 212 4.80 23.00 -16.80
CA SER A 212 4.49 24.08 -15.85
C SER A 212 3.79 25.31 -16.50
N LEU A 213 3.28 25.19 -17.72
CA LEU A 213 2.83 26.31 -18.55
C LEU A 213 1.72 27.16 -17.92
N ILE A 214 0.93 26.61 -16.99
CA ILE A 214 -0.17 27.33 -16.36
C ILE A 214 0.32 28.42 -15.39
N THR A 215 1.42 28.16 -14.68
CA THR A 215 1.93 29.04 -13.63
C THR A 215 3.28 29.67 -13.97
N ASP A 216 3.89 29.29 -15.09
CA ASP A 216 5.18 29.84 -15.49
C ASP A 216 5.02 31.27 -15.98
N SER A 217 5.77 32.21 -15.39
CA SER A 217 5.79 33.64 -15.76
C SER A 217 6.81 33.99 -16.85
N TRP A 218 7.61 33.03 -17.30
CA TRP A 218 8.67 33.21 -18.31
C TRP A 218 8.91 31.94 -19.17
N PRO A 219 7.84 31.37 -19.73
CA PRO A 219 7.94 30.11 -20.47
C PRO A 219 8.84 30.25 -21.70
N SER A 220 9.59 29.18 -21.97
CA SER A 220 10.47 29.11 -23.14
C SER A 220 9.73 28.63 -24.39
N ALA A 221 10.32 28.87 -25.56
CA ALA A 221 9.83 28.35 -26.83
C ALA A 221 9.74 26.81 -26.82
N ARG A 222 10.71 26.13 -26.18
CA ARG A 222 10.72 24.65 -26.03
C ARG A 222 9.52 24.15 -25.23
N GLN A 223 9.10 24.83 -24.18
CA GLN A 223 7.93 24.44 -23.41
C GLN A 223 6.65 24.50 -24.26
N TYR A 224 6.53 25.46 -25.18
CA TYR A 224 5.42 25.50 -26.14
C TYR A 224 5.56 24.43 -27.23
N ALA A 225 6.77 24.17 -27.73
CA ALA A 225 7.04 23.16 -28.73
C ALA A 225 6.73 21.74 -28.22
N ALA A 226 6.92 21.48 -26.91
CA ALA A 226 6.72 20.19 -26.25
C ALA A 226 5.64 20.27 -25.14
N ALA A 227 4.58 21.07 -25.35
CA ALA A 227 3.66 21.52 -24.30
C ALA A 227 3.01 20.39 -23.47
N THR A 228 2.83 19.21 -24.05
CA THR A 228 2.29 18.02 -23.39
C THR A 228 3.28 16.84 -23.37
N GLY A 229 4.48 16.99 -23.96
CA GLY A 229 5.44 15.90 -24.09
C GLY A 229 5.08 14.88 -25.18
N TYR A 230 4.01 15.06 -25.94
CA TYR A 230 3.64 14.12 -26.99
C TYR A 230 4.70 14.07 -28.09
N ALA A 231 5.13 12.84 -28.45
CA ALA A 231 6.21 12.58 -29.44
C ALA A 231 7.54 13.32 -29.14
N CYS A 232 7.84 13.55 -27.87
CA CYS A 232 9.07 14.18 -27.39
C CYS A 232 9.85 13.20 -26.49
N PRO A 233 10.63 12.26 -27.07
CA PRO A 233 11.40 11.30 -26.28
C PRO A 233 12.54 11.99 -25.53
N ASP A 234 12.90 11.47 -24.32
CA ASP A 234 14.00 11.97 -23.51
C ASP A 234 15.37 11.91 -24.17
N THR A 235 15.51 11.02 -25.15
CA THR A 235 16.79 10.67 -25.79
C THR A 235 16.99 11.31 -27.16
N ALA A 236 15.99 12.05 -27.67
CA ALA A 236 16.02 12.70 -28.97
C ALA A 236 15.17 13.99 -28.98
N ASP A 237 15.32 14.78 -30.03
CA ASP A 237 14.45 15.94 -30.25
C ASP A 237 12.99 15.51 -30.46
N CYS A 238 12.05 16.38 -30.10
CA CYS A 238 10.64 16.17 -30.41
C CYS A 238 10.43 15.97 -31.92
N ASP A 239 9.50 15.10 -32.30
CA ASP A 239 9.11 14.97 -33.69
C ASP A 239 8.50 16.29 -34.17
N ALA A 240 9.11 16.91 -35.20
CA ALA A 240 8.72 18.21 -35.73
C ALA A 240 7.27 18.26 -36.23
N ASN A 241 6.69 17.13 -36.64
CA ASN A 241 5.30 17.03 -37.08
C ASN A 241 4.28 17.27 -35.93
N TYR A 242 4.73 17.07 -34.68
CA TYR A 242 3.89 17.23 -33.49
C TYR A 242 4.33 18.39 -32.61
N ALA A 243 5.38 19.12 -33.00
CA ALA A 243 5.87 20.27 -32.26
C ALA A 243 4.89 21.44 -32.32
N GLY A 244 4.93 22.29 -31.28
CA GLY A 244 4.10 23.49 -31.15
C GLY A 244 2.80 23.25 -30.39
N PHE A 245 2.37 24.31 -29.67
CA PHE A 245 1.30 24.25 -28.69
C PHE A 245 0.00 23.61 -29.21
N TYR A 246 -0.44 24.04 -30.42
CA TYR A 246 -1.68 23.51 -31.02
C TYR A 246 -1.55 21.99 -31.29
N ASN A 247 -0.43 21.58 -31.93
CA ASN A 247 -0.20 20.18 -32.25
C ASN A 247 -0.09 19.34 -30.98
N GLN A 248 0.67 19.79 -30.00
CA GLN A 248 0.84 19.11 -28.71
C GLN A 248 -0.49 18.88 -27.99
N VAL A 249 -1.34 19.90 -27.87
CA VAL A 249 -2.65 19.78 -27.22
C VAL A 249 -3.59 18.86 -28.01
N TYR A 250 -3.61 18.97 -29.35
CA TYR A 250 -4.46 18.12 -30.19
C TYR A 250 -4.05 16.66 -30.14
N TRP A 251 -2.77 16.38 -30.35
CA TRP A 251 -2.30 15.00 -30.43
C TRP A 251 -2.25 14.30 -29.08
N ALA A 252 -2.04 15.00 -27.98
CA ALA A 252 -2.21 14.42 -26.66
C ALA A 252 -3.67 14.01 -26.40
N ALA A 253 -4.63 14.88 -26.74
CA ALA A 253 -6.05 14.55 -26.61
C ALA A 253 -6.45 13.38 -27.52
N TYR A 254 -5.95 13.36 -28.76
CA TYR A 254 -6.12 12.26 -29.71
C TYR A 254 -5.59 10.95 -29.12
N GLN A 255 -4.37 10.97 -28.54
CA GLN A 255 -3.72 9.79 -27.96
C GLN A 255 -4.49 9.26 -26.74
N PHE A 256 -5.02 10.12 -25.88
CA PHE A 256 -5.87 9.67 -24.76
C PHE A 256 -7.12 8.93 -25.26
N LYS A 257 -7.70 9.33 -26.38
CA LYS A 257 -8.80 8.57 -27.01
C LYS A 257 -8.30 7.26 -27.60
N ARG A 258 -7.11 7.28 -28.21
CA ARG A 258 -6.47 6.10 -28.82
C ARG A 258 -6.18 5.00 -27.82
N TYR A 259 -5.78 5.34 -26.59
CA TYR A 259 -5.59 4.40 -25.50
C TYR A 259 -6.83 3.57 -25.15
N GLY A 260 -8.02 4.07 -25.42
CA GLY A 260 -9.26 3.34 -25.24
C GLY A 260 -9.56 2.31 -26.33
N ASN A 261 -8.68 2.08 -27.31
CA ASN A 261 -8.90 1.20 -28.47
C ASN A 261 -10.28 1.43 -29.10
N PRO A 262 -10.58 2.61 -29.66
CA PRO A 262 -11.91 2.90 -30.24
C PRO A 262 -12.28 1.91 -31.34
N PRO A 263 -13.57 1.61 -31.57
CA PRO A 263 -14.01 0.75 -32.63
C PRO A 263 -13.48 1.20 -34.00
N GLY A 264 -13.00 0.25 -34.82
CA GLY A 264 -12.40 0.52 -36.12
C GLY A 264 -10.92 0.85 -36.08
N THR A 265 -10.28 0.81 -34.93
CA THR A 265 -8.83 0.95 -34.75
C THR A 265 -8.19 -0.38 -34.32
N SER A 266 -6.83 -0.47 -34.28
CA SER A 266 -6.16 -1.63 -33.76
C SER A 266 -6.42 -1.77 -32.24
N ASN A 267 -6.49 -3.00 -31.72
CA ASN A 267 -6.61 -3.29 -30.30
C ASN A 267 -5.21 -3.40 -29.65
N PHE A 268 -4.42 -2.35 -29.77
CA PHE A 268 -3.01 -2.34 -29.36
C PHE A 268 -2.82 -2.19 -27.85
N PHE A 269 -3.58 -1.26 -27.22
CA PHE A 269 -3.41 -0.94 -25.81
C PHE A 269 -4.19 -1.93 -24.93
N THR A 270 -3.51 -2.96 -24.42
CA THR A 270 -4.13 -4.09 -23.69
C THR A 270 -3.50 -4.39 -22.33
N TRP A 271 -2.37 -3.76 -21.97
CA TRP A 271 -1.62 -4.12 -20.75
C TRP A 271 -2.10 -3.42 -19.48
N TYR A 272 -3.04 -2.46 -19.57
CA TYR A 272 -3.77 -1.92 -18.42
C TYR A 272 -5.29 -2.16 -18.57
N PRO A 273 -5.76 -3.42 -18.56
CA PRO A 273 -7.17 -3.74 -18.78
C PRO A 273 -8.04 -3.24 -17.64
N VAL A 274 -9.16 -2.58 -17.99
CA VAL A 274 -10.15 -2.14 -16.99
C VAL A 274 -10.79 -3.37 -16.31
N GLY A 275 -10.79 -3.38 -14.98
CA GLY A 275 -11.21 -4.51 -14.15
C GLY A 275 -10.14 -5.60 -14.02
N GLY A 276 -9.01 -5.45 -14.70
CA GLY A 276 -7.87 -6.35 -14.63
C GLY A 276 -6.82 -5.91 -13.62
N ASN A 277 -6.00 -6.86 -13.20
CA ASN A 277 -4.87 -6.63 -12.30
C ASN A 277 -3.62 -6.38 -13.15
N SER A 278 -2.98 -5.24 -12.99
CA SER A 278 -1.80 -4.81 -13.74
C SER A 278 -0.62 -4.60 -12.80
N SER A 279 0.55 -5.14 -13.14
CA SER A 279 1.78 -4.85 -12.41
C SER A 279 2.33 -3.50 -12.87
N ILE A 280 2.25 -2.48 -12.01
CA ILE A 280 2.68 -1.11 -12.32
C ILE A 280 3.94 -0.78 -11.53
N ARG A 281 4.98 -0.30 -12.20
CA ARG A 281 6.26 0.04 -11.58
C ARG A 281 6.15 1.32 -10.76
N PHE A 282 7.02 1.44 -9.74
CA PHE A 282 7.14 2.66 -8.93
C PHE A 282 8.07 3.70 -9.56
N SER A 283 8.95 3.28 -10.48
CA SER A 283 10.00 4.13 -11.04
C SER A 283 10.47 3.54 -12.37
N PRO A 284 11.08 4.35 -13.27
CA PRO A 284 11.87 3.85 -14.39
C PRO A 284 12.93 2.83 -13.97
N ASN A 285 13.54 3.01 -12.78
CA ASN A 285 14.49 2.06 -12.21
C ASN A 285 13.79 0.76 -11.78
N ALA A 286 14.07 -0.34 -12.46
CA ALA A 286 13.48 -1.65 -12.16
C ALA A 286 13.75 -2.15 -10.73
N ALA A 287 14.87 -1.74 -10.11
CA ALA A 287 15.20 -2.10 -8.74
C ALA A 287 14.21 -1.54 -7.70
N CYS A 288 13.44 -0.51 -8.05
CA CYS A 288 12.38 0.05 -7.21
C CYS A 288 11.14 -0.87 -7.12
N GLY A 289 11.03 -1.87 -7.99
CA GLY A 289 9.93 -2.81 -7.98
C GLY A 289 8.63 -2.26 -8.56
N SER A 290 7.58 -3.01 -8.37
CA SER A 290 6.22 -2.72 -8.82
C SER A 290 5.20 -3.23 -7.80
N SER A 291 3.96 -2.80 -7.90
CA SER A 291 2.83 -3.44 -7.23
C SER A 291 1.68 -3.72 -8.19
N ASN A 292 0.85 -4.66 -7.82
CA ASN A 292 -0.35 -4.97 -8.59
C ASN A 292 -1.46 -3.97 -8.27
N VAL A 293 -2.05 -3.41 -9.32
CA VAL A 293 -3.14 -2.43 -9.26
C VAL A 293 -4.32 -2.94 -10.10
N VAL A 294 -5.50 -2.97 -9.51
CA VAL A 294 -6.73 -3.20 -10.27
C VAL A 294 -7.17 -1.86 -10.87
N VAL A 295 -6.92 -1.68 -12.17
CA VAL A 295 -7.33 -0.47 -12.90
C VAL A 295 -8.85 -0.51 -13.10
N ARG A 296 -9.59 0.46 -12.52
CA ARG A 296 -11.05 0.37 -12.42
C ARG A 296 -11.82 1.14 -13.48
N ASN A 297 -11.15 2.01 -14.23
CA ASN A 297 -11.80 2.77 -15.29
C ASN A 297 -10.84 3.16 -16.43
N LYS A 298 -11.40 3.63 -17.54
CA LYS A 298 -10.64 3.95 -18.77
C LYS A 298 -9.71 5.15 -18.58
N ALA A 299 -10.12 6.15 -17.83
CA ALA A 299 -9.30 7.34 -17.58
C ALA A 299 -8.03 7.00 -16.81
N THR A 300 -8.13 6.15 -15.78
CA THR A 300 -6.95 5.67 -15.04
C THR A 300 -6.03 4.80 -15.92
N ALA A 301 -6.60 3.92 -16.76
CA ALA A 301 -5.82 3.16 -17.75
C ALA A 301 -5.07 4.10 -18.70
N ALA A 302 -5.75 5.12 -19.24
CA ALA A 302 -5.18 6.10 -20.15
C ALA A 302 -4.05 6.92 -19.51
N LEU A 303 -4.17 7.27 -18.23
CA LEU A 303 -3.11 7.93 -17.49
C LEU A 303 -1.88 7.03 -17.28
N TYR A 304 -2.06 5.72 -17.08
CA TYR A 304 -0.94 4.78 -17.01
C TYR A 304 -0.31 4.49 -18.38
N TYR A 305 -1.07 4.54 -19.46
CA TYR A 305 -0.48 4.49 -20.81
C TYR A 305 0.36 5.74 -21.11
N TYR A 306 -0.04 6.89 -20.56
CA TYR A 306 0.68 8.15 -20.72
C TYR A 306 1.88 8.28 -19.77
N THR A 307 1.72 7.88 -18.51
CA THR A 307 2.75 7.89 -17.45
C THR A 307 2.77 6.53 -16.75
N PRO A 308 3.62 5.56 -17.15
CA PRO A 308 3.52 4.16 -16.77
C PRO A 308 4.05 3.84 -15.37
N TYR A 309 4.03 4.82 -14.47
CA TYR A 309 4.50 4.67 -13.09
C TYR A 309 3.42 5.08 -12.09
N GLN A 310 3.36 4.33 -10.98
CA GLN A 310 2.57 4.71 -9.82
C GLN A 310 3.45 5.33 -8.73
N PRO A 311 2.94 6.27 -7.92
CA PRO A 311 3.69 6.73 -6.76
C PRO A 311 3.88 5.60 -5.74
N ASN A 312 5.06 5.55 -5.13
CA ASN A 312 5.27 4.70 -3.96
C ASN A 312 4.70 5.36 -2.69
N GLN A 313 4.67 4.62 -1.58
CA GLN A 313 4.11 5.13 -0.33
C GLN A 313 4.88 6.34 0.21
N ALA A 314 6.18 6.43 -0.05
CA ALA A 314 7.01 7.56 0.34
C ALA A 314 6.57 8.86 -0.37
N ALA A 315 6.29 8.80 -1.67
CA ALA A 315 5.74 9.92 -2.44
C ALA A 315 4.34 10.32 -1.93
N ILE A 316 3.44 9.35 -1.71
CA ILE A 316 2.08 9.60 -1.22
C ILE A 316 2.10 10.30 0.16
N ASN A 317 3.01 9.91 1.03
CA ASN A 317 3.16 10.47 2.38
C ASN A 317 3.89 11.82 2.41
N GLY A 318 4.37 12.34 1.27
CA GLY A 318 5.12 13.58 1.19
C GLY A 318 6.57 13.50 1.68
N ASN A 319 7.13 12.29 1.81
CA ASN A 319 8.52 12.02 2.18
C ASN A 319 9.21 11.20 1.08
N PRO A 320 9.43 11.80 -0.12
CA PRO A 320 9.90 11.05 -1.28
C PRO A 320 11.30 10.46 -1.09
N ASP A 321 11.52 9.33 -1.76
CA ASP A 321 12.79 8.63 -1.87
C ASP A 321 13.22 8.52 -3.35
N THR A 322 14.32 7.83 -3.62
CA THR A 322 14.87 7.64 -4.98
C THR A 322 13.98 6.80 -5.90
N CYS A 323 12.97 6.13 -5.36
CA CYS A 323 12.00 5.32 -6.09
C CYS A 323 10.65 6.01 -6.28
N SER A 324 10.52 7.27 -5.89
CA SER A 324 9.28 8.03 -5.95
C SER A 324 9.04 8.58 -7.34
N ALA A 325 7.90 8.20 -7.96
CA ALA A 325 7.40 8.79 -9.19
C ALA A 325 6.20 9.69 -8.89
N PHE A 326 6.13 10.83 -9.58
CA PHE A 326 5.15 11.88 -9.27
C PHE A 326 4.12 12.10 -10.39
N GLY A 327 4.34 11.62 -11.61
CA GLY A 327 3.50 11.97 -12.77
C GLY A 327 1.99 11.84 -12.50
N ASN A 328 1.53 10.66 -12.14
CA ASN A 328 0.11 10.42 -11.84
C ASN A 328 -0.33 11.03 -10.50
N LEU A 329 0.59 11.13 -9.51
CA LEU A 329 0.31 11.79 -8.24
C LEU A 329 0.11 13.30 -8.42
N ASN A 330 0.95 13.95 -9.24
CA ASN A 330 0.82 15.37 -9.58
C ASN A 330 -0.46 15.63 -10.37
N PHE A 331 -0.81 14.75 -11.33
CA PHE A 331 -2.07 14.88 -12.04
C PHE A 331 -3.27 14.90 -11.08
N TYR A 332 -3.36 13.91 -10.19
CA TYR A 332 -4.41 13.83 -9.16
C TYR A 332 -4.43 15.06 -8.26
N THR A 333 -3.27 15.45 -7.74
CA THR A 333 -3.16 16.54 -6.76
C THR A 333 -3.51 17.90 -7.39
N LEU A 334 -3.02 18.17 -8.59
CA LEU A 334 -3.35 19.39 -9.34
C LEU A 334 -4.85 19.45 -9.69
N TYR A 335 -5.41 18.35 -10.21
CA TYR A 335 -6.83 18.30 -10.53
C TYR A 335 -7.69 18.58 -9.30
N LYS A 336 -7.42 17.88 -8.20
CA LYS A 336 -8.13 18.04 -6.93
C LYS A 336 -8.05 19.47 -6.38
N ASN A 337 -6.85 20.06 -6.41
CA ASN A 337 -6.63 21.40 -5.86
C ASN A 337 -7.27 22.51 -6.71
N TRP A 338 -7.34 22.32 -8.02
CA TRP A 338 -7.84 23.36 -8.93
C TRP A 338 -9.35 23.26 -9.20
N PHE A 339 -9.84 22.05 -9.30
CA PHE A 339 -11.20 21.79 -9.78
C PHE A 339 -12.11 21.07 -8.78
N GLY A 340 -11.61 20.81 -7.59
CA GLY A 340 -12.34 20.16 -6.51
C GLY A 340 -12.10 18.66 -6.41
N PRO A 341 -12.77 18.01 -5.47
CA PRO A 341 -12.49 16.61 -5.14
C PRO A 341 -12.74 15.70 -6.34
N VAL A 342 -11.80 14.82 -6.60
CA VAL A 342 -12.00 13.70 -7.50
C VAL A 342 -12.90 12.69 -6.76
N PRO A 343 -14.06 12.30 -7.31
CA PRO A 343 -14.88 11.25 -6.71
C PRO A 343 -14.04 10.00 -6.53
N MET A 344 -14.17 9.38 -5.37
CA MET A 344 -13.54 8.08 -5.16
C MET A 344 -14.18 7.05 -6.09
N GLY A 345 -13.39 6.08 -6.54
CA GLY A 345 -13.88 4.98 -7.38
C GLY A 345 -15.03 4.21 -6.73
N PRO A 346 -15.74 3.37 -7.48
CA PRO A 346 -16.79 2.55 -6.92
C PRO A 346 -16.26 1.72 -5.75
N PRO A 347 -17.06 1.54 -4.67
CA PRO A 347 -16.62 0.81 -3.49
C PRO A 347 -16.28 -0.65 -3.84
N VAL A 348 -15.12 -1.11 -3.40
CA VAL A 348 -14.69 -2.51 -3.53
C VAL A 348 -14.55 -3.08 -2.14
N ALA A 349 -15.40 -4.04 -1.78
CA ALA A 349 -15.41 -4.63 -0.44
C ALA A 349 -14.09 -5.31 -0.11
N PRO A 350 -13.46 -5.01 1.03
CA PRO A 350 -12.32 -5.77 1.51
C PRO A 350 -12.69 -7.25 1.72
N VAL A 351 -11.71 -8.13 1.59
CA VAL A 351 -11.87 -9.59 1.71
C VAL A 351 -10.96 -10.16 2.79
N GLY A 352 -11.17 -11.42 3.16
CA GLY A 352 -10.32 -12.09 4.14
C GLY A 352 -11.03 -13.25 4.85
N ALA A 353 -10.35 -13.81 5.83
CA ALA A 353 -10.89 -14.84 6.70
C ALA A 353 -10.40 -14.68 8.14
N TYR A 354 -11.29 -14.89 9.10
CA TYR A 354 -10.97 -15.11 10.49
C TYR A 354 -10.80 -16.61 10.71
N GLU A 355 -9.57 -17.09 10.83
CA GLU A 355 -9.27 -18.53 10.75
C GLU A 355 -9.21 -19.22 12.11
N LYS A 356 -8.64 -18.55 13.11
CA LYS A 356 -8.41 -19.20 14.41
C LYS A 356 -8.44 -18.19 15.54
N ALA A 357 -9.02 -18.62 16.67
CA ALA A 357 -8.87 -17.97 17.97
C ALA A 357 -8.60 -18.99 19.06
N THR A 358 -7.84 -18.61 20.07
CA THR A 358 -7.56 -19.43 21.27
C THR A 358 -7.54 -18.56 22.51
N ALA A 359 -8.01 -19.13 23.65
CA ALA A 359 -7.92 -18.49 24.98
C ALA A 359 -7.31 -19.49 25.93
N THR A 360 -5.99 -19.56 26.01
CA THR A 360 -5.22 -20.54 26.80
C THR A 360 -3.98 -19.90 27.42
N GLY A 361 -3.53 -20.42 28.53
CA GLY A 361 -2.27 -19.96 29.15
C GLY A 361 -2.25 -18.47 29.52
N GLY A 362 -3.39 -17.88 29.85
CA GLY A 362 -3.46 -16.45 30.14
C GLY A 362 -3.40 -15.54 28.91
N THR A 363 -3.59 -16.08 27.72
CA THR A 363 -3.51 -15.32 26.46
C THR A 363 -4.73 -15.62 25.58
N LEU A 364 -5.35 -14.56 25.09
CA LEU A 364 -6.28 -14.58 23.96
C LEU A 364 -5.49 -14.26 22.70
N ALA A 365 -5.48 -15.16 21.72
CA ALA A 365 -4.77 -14.99 20.46
C ALA A 365 -5.68 -15.31 19.28
N LEU A 366 -5.48 -14.62 18.17
CA LEU A 366 -6.21 -14.85 16.94
C LEU A 366 -5.33 -14.66 15.69
N THR A 367 -5.70 -15.35 14.63
CA THR A 367 -5.01 -15.30 13.33
C THR A 367 -6.00 -15.39 12.18
N GLY A 368 -5.58 -14.93 11.03
CA GLY A 368 -6.32 -15.00 9.77
C GLY A 368 -5.58 -14.24 8.67
N TRP A 369 -6.32 -13.88 7.64
CA TRP A 369 -5.79 -13.05 6.57
C TRP A 369 -6.81 -11.99 6.13
N ALA A 370 -6.33 -10.90 5.55
CA ALA A 370 -7.17 -9.82 5.04
C ALA A 370 -6.49 -9.11 3.87
N ALA A 371 -7.28 -8.64 2.93
CA ALA A 371 -6.85 -7.82 1.80
C ALA A 371 -7.92 -6.81 1.42
N ASP A 372 -7.50 -5.71 0.83
CA ASP A 372 -8.40 -4.82 0.10
C ASP A 372 -8.43 -5.23 -1.37
N ALA A 373 -9.61 -5.61 -1.87
CA ALA A 373 -9.75 -6.06 -3.25
C ALA A 373 -9.55 -4.94 -4.29
N SER A 374 -9.44 -3.67 -3.87
CA SER A 374 -9.03 -2.58 -4.74
C SER A 374 -7.51 -2.55 -5.02
N SER A 375 -6.70 -3.20 -4.15
CA SER A 375 -5.24 -3.32 -4.31
C SER A 375 -4.73 -4.57 -3.60
N LEU A 376 -4.77 -5.70 -4.30
CA LEU A 376 -4.48 -7.03 -3.75
C LEU A 376 -3.03 -7.23 -3.27
N SER A 377 -2.10 -6.38 -3.68
CA SER A 377 -0.70 -6.49 -3.25
C SER A 377 -0.36 -5.63 -2.03
N THR A 378 -1.28 -4.77 -1.59
CA THR A 378 -1.06 -3.84 -0.48
C THR A 378 -1.69 -4.37 0.79
N SER A 379 -0.87 -4.54 1.84
CA SER A 379 -1.35 -4.94 3.16
C SER A 379 -2.34 -3.92 3.72
N ASN A 380 -3.51 -4.37 4.14
CA ASN A 380 -4.52 -3.53 4.79
C ASN A 380 -4.55 -3.75 6.30
N GLN A 381 -5.38 -2.99 7.00
CA GLN A 381 -5.59 -3.16 8.44
C GLN A 381 -6.79 -4.06 8.72
N VAL A 382 -6.72 -4.77 9.83
CA VAL A 382 -7.88 -5.41 10.46
C VAL A 382 -8.20 -4.71 11.77
N LYS A 383 -9.48 -4.44 11.98
CA LYS A 383 -10.05 -4.00 13.26
C LYS A 383 -10.48 -5.23 14.04
N ILE A 384 -10.13 -5.29 15.32
CA ILE A 384 -10.42 -6.40 16.22
C ILE A 384 -11.21 -5.86 17.39
N ASP A 385 -12.48 -6.19 17.46
CA ASP A 385 -13.35 -5.87 18.60
C ASP A 385 -13.38 -7.06 19.56
N VAL A 386 -13.02 -6.85 20.81
CA VAL A 386 -12.99 -7.87 21.86
C VAL A 386 -13.99 -7.54 22.95
N TYR A 387 -14.95 -8.41 23.15
CA TYR A 387 -15.93 -8.33 24.24
C TYR A 387 -15.47 -9.22 25.38
N LEU A 388 -15.32 -8.63 26.57
CA LEU A 388 -14.78 -9.26 27.76
C LEU A 388 -15.87 -9.91 28.60
N PRO A 389 -15.54 -10.88 29.47
CA PRO A 389 -16.52 -11.55 30.35
C PRO A 389 -17.29 -10.63 31.30
N ASN A 390 -16.75 -9.46 31.63
CA ASN A 390 -17.40 -8.45 32.50
C ASN A 390 -18.39 -7.56 31.73
N GLY A 391 -18.61 -7.80 30.44
CA GLY A 391 -19.50 -7.01 29.57
C GLY A 391 -18.87 -5.76 28.96
N SER A 392 -17.62 -5.41 29.32
CA SER A 392 -16.88 -4.34 28.62
C SER A 392 -16.33 -4.83 27.30
N ASN A 393 -15.94 -3.89 26.43
CA ASN A 393 -15.29 -4.19 25.18
C ASN A 393 -14.04 -3.32 24.97
N THR A 394 -13.15 -3.79 24.10
CA THR A 394 -11.98 -3.06 23.64
C THR A 394 -11.80 -3.30 22.15
N THR A 395 -11.19 -2.32 21.46
CA THR A 395 -10.88 -2.41 20.04
C THR A 395 -9.39 -2.28 19.84
N ALA A 396 -8.84 -3.14 19.01
CA ALA A 396 -7.44 -3.10 18.56
C ALA A 396 -7.37 -3.11 17.04
N TYR A 397 -6.22 -2.73 16.51
CA TYR A 397 -5.93 -2.78 15.08
C TYR A 397 -4.63 -3.56 14.86
N SER A 398 -4.57 -4.33 13.78
CA SER A 398 -3.37 -5.04 13.34
C SER A 398 -3.24 -4.91 11.83
N THR A 399 -2.01 -4.84 11.33
CA THR A 399 -1.75 -4.84 9.88
C THR A 399 -1.68 -6.27 9.37
N ALA A 400 -2.36 -6.56 8.28
CA ALA A 400 -2.31 -7.86 7.60
C ALA A 400 -1.02 -7.96 6.78
N SER A 401 0.13 -8.11 7.45
CA SER A 401 1.47 -8.11 6.85
C SER A 401 2.27 -9.38 7.11
N VAL A 402 1.69 -10.38 7.78
CA VAL A 402 2.33 -11.68 7.99
C VAL A 402 2.37 -12.46 6.67
N PRO A 403 3.52 -13.04 6.29
CA PRO A 403 3.65 -13.79 5.04
C PRO A 403 2.69 -14.99 4.98
N ARG A 404 1.93 -15.09 3.89
CA ARG A 404 0.97 -16.15 3.57
C ARG A 404 1.04 -16.49 2.07
N PRO A 405 2.16 -17.01 1.58
CA PRO A 405 2.38 -17.26 0.15
C PRO A 405 1.37 -18.23 -0.47
N GLU A 406 0.81 -19.14 0.30
CA GLU A 406 -0.19 -20.10 -0.14
C GLU A 406 -1.51 -19.45 -0.58
N LEU A 407 -1.83 -18.26 -0.08
CA LEU A 407 -3.06 -17.55 -0.46
C LEU A 407 -3.04 -17.07 -1.92
N ASN A 408 -1.86 -16.86 -2.49
CA ASN A 408 -1.73 -16.42 -3.88
C ASN A 408 -2.19 -17.48 -4.90
N VAL A 409 -2.27 -18.75 -4.48
CA VAL A 409 -2.86 -19.83 -5.28
C VAL A 409 -4.39 -19.72 -5.31
N ALA A 410 -5.00 -19.37 -4.17
CA ALA A 410 -6.45 -19.24 -4.05
C ALA A 410 -6.97 -17.90 -4.60
N VAL A 411 -6.19 -16.85 -4.47
CA VAL A 411 -6.49 -15.48 -4.93
C VAL A 411 -5.32 -15.00 -5.78
N PRO A 412 -5.30 -15.26 -7.09
CA PRO A 412 -4.23 -14.83 -7.97
C PRO A 412 -4.03 -13.30 -7.93
N GLY A 413 -2.78 -12.87 -7.79
CA GLY A 413 -2.44 -11.45 -7.63
C GLY A 413 -2.47 -10.94 -6.18
N LEU A 414 -2.90 -11.74 -5.23
CA LEU A 414 -2.72 -11.45 -3.81
C LEU A 414 -1.22 -11.49 -3.49
N GLY A 415 -0.68 -10.43 -2.93
CA GLY A 415 0.70 -10.41 -2.46
C GLY A 415 0.92 -11.45 -1.35
N VAL A 416 2.17 -11.67 -0.99
CA VAL A 416 2.51 -12.67 0.06
C VAL A 416 2.20 -12.19 1.48
N ASN A 417 2.03 -10.88 1.70
CA ASN A 417 1.94 -10.28 3.04
C ASN A 417 0.50 -9.87 3.36
N HIS A 418 -0.35 -10.86 3.65
CA HIS A 418 -1.77 -10.65 3.97
C HIS A 418 -2.28 -11.39 5.21
N GLY A 419 -1.40 -12.10 5.93
CA GLY A 419 -1.73 -12.69 7.21
C GLY A 419 -1.77 -11.64 8.32
N TYR A 420 -2.65 -11.83 9.31
CA TYR A 420 -2.61 -11.10 10.57
C TYR A 420 -2.51 -12.05 11.74
N SER A 421 -1.83 -11.58 12.79
CA SER A 421 -1.73 -12.25 14.08
C SER A 421 -1.81 -11.19 15.17
N TRP A 422 -2.64 -11.45 16.18
CA TRP A 422 -2.81 -10.55 17.31
C TRP A 422 -3.06 -11.33 18.59
N SER A 423 -2.60 -10.79 19.72
CA SER A 423 -2.84 -11.38 21.02
C SER A 423 -2.92 -10.34 22.14
N MET A 424 -3.62 -10.70 23.22
CA MET A 424 -3.66 -9.92 24.45
C MET A 424 -3.61 -10.84 25.68
N PRO A 425 -3.05 -10.38 26.81
CA PRO A 425 -3.11 -11.11 28.08
C PRO A 425 -4.56 -11.11 28.62
N ILE A 426 -4.98 -12.25 29.17
CA ILE A 426 -6.28 -12.42 29.81
C ILE A 426 -6.13 -13.14 31.15
N THR A 427 -6.87 -12.66 32.16
CA THR A 427 -6.85 -13.25 33.50
C THR A 427 -8.24 -13.64 33.97
N GLN A 428 -9.27 -13.01 33.45
CA GLN A 428 -10.65 -13.19 33.89
C GLN A 428 -11.27 -14.46 33.31
N LYS A 429 -11.78 -15.35 34.16
CA LYS A 429 -12.57 -16.50 33.73
C LYS A 429 -13.83 -16.07 32.98
N GLY A 430 -14.15 -16.71 31.88
CA GLY A 430 -15.40 -16.47 31.17
C GLY A 430 -15.29 -16.54 29.66
N LYS A 431 -16.30 -16.01 28.98
CA LYS A 431 -16.41 -15.98 27.53
C LYS A 431 -15.82 -14.68 26.98
N TYR A 432 -14.93 -14.79 26.02
CA TYR A 432 -14.38 -13.72 25.21
C TYR A 432 -14.95 -13.85 23.80
N VAL A 433 -15.63 -12.82 23.32
CA VAL A 433 -16.08 -12.78 21.92
C VAL A 433 -15.16 -11.86 21.15
N THR A 434 -14.61 -12.34 20.05
CA THR A 434 -13.76 -11.55 19.17
C THR A 434 -14.37 -11.45 17.79
N CYS A 435 -14.52 -10.23 17.28
CA CYS A 435 -14.99 -9.94 15.93
C CYS A 435 -13.86 -9.28 15.13
N VAL A 436 -13.60 -9.74 13.93
CA VAL A 436 -12.55 -9.18 13.06
C VAL A 436 -13.19 -8.58 11.83
N THR A 437 -12.79 -7.35 11.50
CA THR A 437 -13.24 -6.61 10.32
C THR A 437 -12.02 -6.26 9.46
N SER A 438 -12.03 -6.67 8.19
CA SER A 438 -11.06 -6.21 7.18
C SER A 438 -11.39 -4.76 6.82
N MET A 439 -10.41 -3.87 6.95
CA MET A 439 -10.60 -2.44 6.71
C MET A 439 -10.19 -2.09 5.26
N PRO A 440 -10.91 -1.18 4.60
CA PRO A 440 -10.50 -0.69 3.28
C PRO A 440 -9.20 0.13 3.37
N LEU A 441 -8.43 0.11 2.30
CA LEU A 441 -7.29 1.02 2.12
C LEU A 441 -7.76 2.47 1.94
N PRO A 442 -6.92 3.46 2.25
CA PRO A 442 -7.20 4.85 1.91
C PRO A 442 -7.51 4.99 0.41
N GLY A 443 -8.61 5.68 0.08
CA GLY A 443 -9.08 5.84 -1.30
C GLY A 443 -10.15 4.83 -1.74
N ASN A 444 -10.34 3.72 -1.03
CA ASN A 444 -11.46 2.81 -1.25
C ASN A 444 -12.64 3.24 -0.35
N PRO A 445 -13.79 3.69 -0.91
CA PRO A 445 -14.94 4.17 -0.14
C PRO A 445 -15.80 3.04 0.45
N ALA A 446 -15.42 1.79 0.25
CA ALA A 446 -16.16 0.66 0.79
C ALA A 446 -16.16 0.68 2.33
N PRO A 447 -17.22 0.24 2.98
CA PRO A 447 -17.18 -0.06 4.40
C PRO A 447 -16.27 -1.25 4.67
N GLY A 448 -15.73 -1.35 5.89
CA GLY A 448 -15.00 -2.54 6.30
C GLY A 448 -15.89 -3.80 6.24
N THR A 449 -15.28 -4.93 5.87
CA THR A 449 -15.97 -6.23 5.80
C THR A 449 -15.74 -7.03 7.07
N VAL A 450 -16.81 -7.41 7.75
CA VAL A 450 -16.73 -8.30 8.92
C VAL A 450 -16.35 -9.70 8.45
N LEU A 451 -15.18 -10.18 8.86
CA LEU A 451 -14.65 -11.50 8.50
C LEU A 451 -15.25 -12.61 9.37
N GLY A 452 -15.78 -12.26 10.53
CA GLY A 452 -16.46 -13.16 11.43
C GLY A 452 -16.30 -12.78 12.91
N CYS A 453 -17.08 -13.48 13.75
CA CYS A 453 -16.97 -13.39 15.20
C CYS A 453 -16.86 -14.81 15.77
N THR A 454 -15.98 -15.00 16.78
CA THR A 454 -15.86 -16.28 17.50
C THR A 454 -15.93 -16.06 19.00
N THR A 455 -16.36 -17.09 19.73
CA THR A 455 -16.37 -17.10 21.18
C THR A 455 -15.37 -18.11 21.70
N GLN A 456 -14.46 -17.66 22.57
CA GLN A 456 -13.52 -18.50 23.28
C GLN A 456 -13.85 -18.47 24.77
N THR A 457 -13.83 -19.63 25.43
CA THR A 457 -14.02 -19.69 26.87
C THR A 457 -12.66 -19.88 27.54
N TYR A 458 -12.31 -18.94 28.37
CA TYR A 458 -11.09 -19.03 29.18
C TYR A 458 -11.42 -19.49 30.58
N THR A 459 -10.71 -20.52 31.03
CA THR A 459 -10.73 -20.97 32.42
C THR A 459 -9.27 -20.93 32.91
N PRO A 460 -8.95 -20.03 33.84
CA PRO A 460 -7.60 -19.97 34.43
C PRO A 460 -7.25 -21.30 35.07
N VAL A 461 -6.06 -21.76 34.82
CA VAL A 461 -5.51 -22.90 35.57
C VAL A 461 -5.24 -22.43 36.99
N SER A 462 -5.63 -23.23 37.97
CA SER A 462 -5.42 -22.93 39.39
C SER A 462 -4.69 -24.10 40.04
N ILE A 463 -3.36 -24.12 39.89
CA ILE A 463 -2.48 -25.10 40.50
C ILE A 463 -1.53 -24.32 41.44
N ALA A 464 -1.49 -24.71 42.71
CA ALA A 464 -0.64 -24.05 43.68
C ALA A 464 0.83 -24.08 43.28
N PRO A 465 1.55 -22.95 43.32
CA PRO A 465 2.99 -22.94 43.16
C PRO A 465 3.70 -23.83 44.19
N ILE A 466 4.82 -24.37 43.86
CA ILE A 466 5.61 -25.27 44.68
C ILE A 466 6.98 -24.67 45.02
N GLY A 467 7.69 -25.24 45.98
CA GLY A 467 9.02 -24.81 46.35
C GLY A 467 9.42 -25.20 47.79
N ALA A 468 10.57 -24.75 48.20
CA ALA A 468 11.05 -24.92 49.58
C ALA A 468 11.83 -23.68 50.02
N TYR A 469 11.64 -23.29 51.27
CA TYR A 469 12.45 -22.36 52.01
C TYR A 469 13.53 -23.18 52.74
N GLU A 470 14.78 -23.21 52.25
CA GLU A 470 15.79 -24.19 52.67
C GLU A 470 16.71 -23.64 53.73
N LYS A 471 17.10 -22.38 53.67
CA LYS A 471 18.10 -21.82 54.57
C LYS A 471 17.85 -20.35 54.87
N ALA A 472 18.07 -19.97 56.13
CA ALA A 472 18.22 -18.58 56.53
C ALA A 472 19.36 -18.44 57.55
N THR A 473 20.04 -17.30 57.53
CA THR A 473 21.15 -16.97 58.47
C THR A 473 21.11 -15.48 58.78
N ALA A 474 21.44 -15.12 60.04
CA ALA A 474 21.66 -13.73 60.45
C ALA A 474 23.01 -13.64 61.12
N THR A 475 24.07 -13.46 60.36
CA THR A 475 25.46 -13.48 60.83
C THR A 475 26.29 -12.40 60.13
N ASN A 476 27.33 -11.91 60.81
CA ASN A 476 28.25 -10.92 60.24
C ASN A 476 27.57 -9.69 59.61
N GLY A 477 26.51 -9.16 60.24
CA GLY A 477 25.81 -8.01 59.75
C GLY A 477 24.92 -8.22 58.51
N THR A 478 24.63 -9.50 58.20
CA THR A 478 23.85 -9.85 57.01
C THR A 478 22.76 -10.87 57.36
N LEU A 479 21.51 -10.56 56.98
CA LEU A 479 20.41 -11.51 56.88
C LEU A 479 20.39 -12.07 55.47
N ALA A 480 20.51 -13.38 55.33
CA ALA A 480 20.49 -14.04 54.03
C ALA A 480 19.55 -15.25 54.06
N LEU A 481 18.94 -15.52 52.92
CA LEU A 481 18.08 -16.70 52.74
C LEU A 481 18.18 -17.27 51.32
N SER A 482 17.87 -18.56 51.22
CA SER A 482 17.85 -19.28 49.96
C SER A 482 16.84 -20.42 49.96
N GLY A 483 16.51 -20.87 48.78
CA GLY A 483 15.63 -21.99 48.50
C GLY A 483 15.32 -22.13 47.01
N TRP A 484 14.21 -22.74 46.70
CA TRP A 484 13.76 -22.89 45.33
C TRP A 484 12.23 -22.67 45.24
N ALA A 485 11.76 -22.28 44.07
CA ALA A 485 10.35 -22.07 43.80
C ALA A 485 10.03 -22.32 42.31
N ALA A 486 8.85 -22.86 42.03
CA ALA A 486 8.35 -23.09 40.71
C ALA A 486 6.83 -22.95 40.66
N ASP A 487 6.32 -22.57 39.49
CA ASP A 487 4.89 -22.67 39.20
C ASP A 487 4.59 -24.03 38.58
N ALA A 488 3.74 -24.83 39.20
CA ALA A 488 3.40 -26.17 38.74
C ALA A 488 2.64 -26.20 37.39
N THR A 489 2.20 -25.04 36.90
CA THR A 489 1.61 -24.92 35.55
C THR A 489 2.65 -24.81 34.44
N SER A 490 3.91 -24.44 34.78
CA SER A 490 5.01 -24.30 33.84
C SER A 490 6.34 -24.54 34.55
N LEU A 491 6.73 -25.79 34.69
CA LEU A 491 7.92 -26.21 35.40
C LEU A 491 9.26 -25.79 34.76
N SER A 492 9.24 -25.29 33.52
CA SER A 492 10.42 -24.77 32.82
C SER A 492 10.63 -23.26 32.99
N SER A 493 9.64 -22.54 33.52
CA SER A 493 9.66 -21.08 33.65
C SER A 493 9.93 -20.62 35.06
N SER A 494 10.94 -19.79 35.25
CA SER A 494 11.22 -19.15 36.54
C SER A 494 10.07 -18.29 37.00
N ASN A 495 9.62 -18.46 38.24
CA ASN A 495 8.56 -17.65 38.82
C ASN A 495 9.11 -16.65 39.85
N GLN A 496 8.24 -15.76 40.33
CA GLN A 496 8.57 -14.78 41.36
C GLN A 496 8.44 -15.37 42.76
N VAL A 497 9.32 -14.94 43.67
CA VAL A 497 9.29 -15.25 45.07
C VAL A 497 9.13 -13.96 45.86
N LYS A 498 8.08 -13.89 46.66
CA LYS A 498 7.81 -12.80 47.62
C LYS A 498 8.46 -13.14 48.94
N ILE A 499 9.21 -12.21 49.52
CA ILE A 499 9.87 -12.35 50.83
C ILE A 499 9.35 -11.25 51.75
N ASP A 500 8.67 -11.62 52.80
CA ASP A 500 8.24 -10.73 53.87
C ASP A 500 9.23 -10.82 55.03
N VAL A 501 9.84 -9.70 55.44
CA VAL A 501 10.84 -9.60 56.49
C VAL A 501 10.28 -8.76 57.62
N TYR A 502 10.12 -9.34 58.80
CA TYR A 502 9.73 -8.64 60.00
C TYR A 502 10.96 -8.33 60.84
N LEU A 503 11.16 -7.07 61.18
CA LEU A 503 12.34 -6.54 61.84
C LEU A 503 12.15 -6.51 63.36
N PRO A 504 13.25 -6.50 64.17
CA PRO A 504 13.17 -6.44 65.64
C PRO A 504 12.41 -5.24 66.23
N ASN A 505 12.30 -4.15 65.47
CA ASN A 505 11.55 -2.96 65.89
C ASN A 505 10.04 -3.08 65.63
N GLY A 506 9.53 -4.23 65.18
CA GLY A 506 8.13 -4.47 64.88
C GLY A 506 7.66 -4.00 63.50
N THR A 507 8.52 -3.38 62.70
CA THR A 507 8.19 -3.04 61.31
C THR A 507 8.41 -4.21 60.37
N ASN A 508 7.85 -4.21 59.18
CA ASN A 508 8.05 -5.20 58.17
C ASN A 508 8.38 -4.56 56.82
N THR A 509 9.05 -5.32 55.96
CA THR A 509 9.29 -4.97 54.57
C THR A 509 9.02 -6.19 53.68
N THR A 510 8.57 -5.94 52.48
CA THR A 510 8.27 -6.97 51.48
C THR A 510 9.15 -6.73 50.25
N ILE A 511 9.80 -7.80 49.78
CA ILE A 511 10.67 -7.78 48.61
C ILE A 511 10.19 -8.87 47.66
N SER A 512 10.43 -8.70 46.36
CA SER A 512 10.26 -9.75 45.36
C SER A 512 11.60 -10.05 44.68
N THR A 513 11.87 -11.32 44.43
CA THR A 513 13.02 -11.81 43.65
C THR A 513 12.54 -12.89 42.68
N THR A 514 13.34 -13.18 41.65
CA THR A 514 13.03 -14.24 40.68
C THR A 514 13.76 -15.52 41.06
N ALA A 515 13.07 -16.65 41.01
CA ALA A 515 13.66 -17.96 41.21
C ALA A 515 14.41 -18.39 39.92
N SER A 516 15.60 -17.80 39.70
CA SER A 516 16.40 -17.98 38.48
C SER A 516 17.82 -18.50 38.72
N VAL A 517 18.17 -18.82 39.98
CA VAL A 517 19.45 -19.39 40.30
C VAL A 517 19.50 -20.87 39.86
N PRO A 518 20.56 -21.33 39.17
CA PRO A 518 20.66 -22.70 38.71
C PRO A 518 20.63 -23.72 39.84
N ARG A 519 19.73 -24.70 39.75
CA ARG A 519 19.52 -25.80 40.69
C ARG A 519 19.25 -27.10 39.91
N PRO A 520 20.25 -27.64 39.15
CA PRO A 520 20.04 -28.78 38.27
C PRO A 520 19.66 -30.07 39.03
N GLU A 521 20.04 -30.19 40.28
CA GLU A 521 19.71 -31.33 41.12
C GLU A 521 18.21 -31.48 41.42
N LEU A 522 17.45 -30.38 41.35
CA LEU A 522 16.01 -30.42 41.60
C LEU A 522 15.24 -31.18 40.53
N ASN A 523 15.77 -31.28 39.30
CA ASN A 523 15.13 -32.02 38.21
C ASN A 523 15.02 -33.53 38.49
N VAL A 524 15.84 -34.07 39.41
CA VAL A 524 15.74 -35.45 39.89
C VAL A 524 14.53 -35.62 40.82
N ALA A 525 14.28 -34.64 41.69
CA ALA A 525 13.17 -34.67 42.65
C ALA A 525 11.82 -34.26 42.01
N VAL A 526 11.85 -33.36 41.05
CA VAL A 526 10.69 -32.87 40.30
C VAL A 526 10.98 -32.99 38.80
N PRO A 527 10.68 -34.14 38.18
CA PRO A 527 10.95 -34.36 36.76
C PRO A 527 10.27 -33.31 35.88
N GLY A 528 11.03 -32.72 34.94
CA GLY A 528 10.57 -31.63 34.07
C GLY A 528 10.74 -30.23 34.65
N LEU A 529 11.23 -30.09 35.87
CA LEU A 529 11.65 -28.81 36.41
C LEU A 529 12.88 -28.31 35.67
N GLY A 530 12.84 -27.12 35.14
CA GLY A 530 14.01 -26.50 34.52
C GLY A 530 15.14 -26.29 35.51
N VAL A 531 16.33 -25.96 35.02
CA VAL A 531 17.51 -25.79 35.90
C VAL A 531 17.48 -24.49 36.71
N ASN A 532 16.68 -23.48 36.31
CA ASN A 532 16.71 -22.13 36.89
C ASN A 532 15.50 -21.88 37.81
N HIS A 533 15.53 -22.50 39.00
CA HIS A 533 14.43 -22.38 39.98
C HIS A 533 14.93 -22.08 41.42
N GLY A 534 16.23 -21.87 41.62
CA GLY A 534 16.75 -21.40 42.89
C GLY A 534 16.51 -19.91 43.10
N TYR A 535 16.31 -19.51 44.36
CA TYR A 535 16.37 -18.11 44.76
C TYR A 535 17.38 -17.90 45.87
N SER A 536 18.02 -16.73 45.89
CA SER A 536 18.92 -16.27 46.93
C SER A 536 18.69 -14.78 47.12
N TRP A 537 18.60 -14.36 48.38
CA TRP A 537 18.42 -12.96 48.72
C TRP A 537 19.13 -12.63 50.01
N SER A 538 19.63 -11.40 50.16
CA SER A 538 20.28 -10.93 51.37
C SER A 538 20.09 -9.43 51.59
N MET A 539 20.14 -9.01 52.87
CA MET A 539 20.13 -7.60 53.24
C MET A 539 21.10 -7.34 54.41
N PRO A 540 21.72 -6.16 54.52
CA PRO A 540 22.50 -5.76 55.66
C PRO A 540 21.57 -5.57 56.89
N ILE A 541 22.04 -6.01 58.05
CA ILE A 541 21.37 -5.85 59.35
C ILE A 541 22.36 -5.30 60.37
N THR A 542 21.87 -4.35 61.20
CA THR A 542 22.69 -3.71 62.26
C THR A 542 22.05 -3.82 63.65
N THR A 543 20.74 -4.00 63.69
CA THR A 543 19.97 -4.05 64.92
C THR A 543 19.94 -5.45 65.51
N LYS A 544 20.38 -5.63 66.76
CA LYS A 544 20.27 -6.92 67.46
C LYS A 544 18.82 -7.26 67.74
N GLY A 545 18.48 -8.53 67.57
CA GLY A 545 17.15 -9.02 67.87
C GLY A 545 16.66 -10.11 66.91
N LYS A 546 15.38 -10.40 66.98
CA LYS A 546 14.75 -11.45 66.15
C LYS A 546 14.27 -10.91 64.83
N TYR A 547 14.70 -11.55 63.75
CA TYR A 547 14.23 -11.30 62.36
C TYR A 547 13.38 -12.50 61.94
N ILE A 548 12.13 -12.27 61.52
CA ILE A 548 11.29 -13.35 60.98
C ILE A 548 11.22 -13.12 59.46
N THR A 549 11.49 -14.16 58.70
CA THR A 549 11.38 -14.13 57.23
C THR A 549 10.37 -15.16 56.77
N CYS A 550 9.39 -14.75 56.00
CA CYS A 550 8.41 -15.62 55.35
C CYS A 550 8.59 -15.56 53.82
N VAL A 551 8.62 -16.71 53.20
CA VAL A 551 8.84 -16.81 51.74
C VAL A 551 7.60 -17.41 51.08
N THR A 552 7.11 -16.77 50.03
CA THR A 552 5.96 -17.20 49.25
C THR A 552 6.34 -17.38 47.79
N SER A 553 6.11 -18.57 47.24
CA SER A 553 6.17 -18.83 45.80
C SER A 553 4.98 -18.23 45.10
N MET A 554 5.20 -17.36 44.13
CA MET A 554 4.12 -16.64 43.42
C MET A 554 3.74 -17.35 42.11
N PRO A 555 2.45 -17.38 41.74
CA PRO A 555 2.01 -17.96 40.48
C PRO A 555 2.51 -17.14 39.28
N LEU A 556 2.72 -17.83 38.16
CA LEU A 556 2.93 -17.18 36.86
C LEU A 556 1.63 -16.55 36.32
N ALA A 557 1.78 -15.64 35.39
CA ALA A 557 0.63 -15.07 34.69
C ALA A 557 -0.21 -16.18 34.03
N GLY A 558 -1.52 -16.15 34.25
CA GLY A 558 -2.46 -17.18 33.76
C GLY A 558 -2.72 -18.33 34.75
N ASN A 559 -1.97 -18.46 35.83
CA ASN A 559 -2.29 -19.34 36.94
C ASN A 559 -3.11 -18.56 37.99
N ALA A 560 -4.34 -18.99 38.25
CA ALA A 560 -5.28 -18.32 39.18
C ALA A 560 -5.08 -18.76 40.62
N ALA A 561 -4.12 -19.61 40.93
CA ALA A 561 -3.85 -20.03 42.30
C ALA A 561 -3.27 -18.87 43.11
N PRO A 562 -3.57 -18.80 44.41
CA PRO A 562 -2.85 -17.91 45.32
C PRO A 562 -1.38 -18.34 45.42
N GLY A 563 -0.52 -17.40 45.81
CA GLY A 563 0.88 -17.75 46.15
C GLY A 563 0.92 -18.76 47.30
N THR A 564 1.88 -19.68 47.21
CA THR A 564 2.11 -20.73 48.25
C THR A 564 3.19 -20.28 49.23
N VAL A 565 2.85 -20.18 50.51
CA VAL A 565 3.82 -19.90 51.57
C VAL A 565 4.75 -21.12 51.72
N LEU A 566 6.01 -20.95 51.41
CA LEU A 566 7.04 -22.00 51.48
C LEU A 566 7.54 -22.22 52.92
N GLY A 567 7.35 -21.24 53.76
CA GLY A 567 7.70 -21.30 55.16
C GLY A 567 8.08 -19.95 55.77
N CYS A 568 8.10 -19.91 57.12
CA CYS A 568 8.63 -18.78 57.87
C CYS A 568 9.73 -19.28 58.83
N THR A 569 10.83 -18.54 58.99
CA THR A 569 11.89 -18.86 59.96
C THR A 569 12.24 -17.62 60.77
N THR A 570 12.74 -17.88 62.01
CA THR A 570 13.24 -16.83 62.90
C THR A 570 14.74 -16.96 63.05
N GLN A 571 15.45 -15.88 62.79
CA GLN A 571 16.88 -15.76 62.98
C GLN A 571 17.16 -14.70 64.04
N THR A 572 18.16 -14.95 64.92
CA THR A 572 18.59 -13.98 65.94
C THR A 572 19.94 -13.43 65.55
N TYR A 573 20.05 -12.13 65.50
CA TYR A 573 21.29 -11.41 65.23
C TYR A 573 21.80 -10.70 66.47
#